data_08386198a210ec350f58c25ff466e14f
#
_entry.id   08386198a210ec350f58c25ff466e14f
#
_cell.length_a   1.000
_cell.length_b   1.000
_cell.length_c   1.000
_cell.angle_alpha   90.00
_cell.angle_beta   90.00
_cell.angle_gamma   90.00
#
_symmetry.space_group_name_H-M   'P 1'
#
loop_
_entity.id
_entity.type
_entity.pdbx_description
1 polymer ?
#
loop_
_entity_poly.entity_id
_entity_poly.type
_entity_poly.pdbx_seq_one_letter_code
_entity_poly.pdbx_strand_id
1 'polypeptide(L)'
;MSTQQQTAIAKVDPRQASLKDLFERSRGAIAQVVPRHLTADRILKVTLSATARTPKLLECSQTSILQSVMQAAQLGLEPGGPLGHAYLVPFKNKGAMECTMIVGYKGLIDLARRSGQIDSIEARIVCERDKFKISYGLVQVLEHEPFMDGHPGKIVAVYAIARIKNSLPQVEMMTRDQVDAIMAMSKTAGNQDGPWAMHFDEMARKTVVRRICKYLPLSVELATAIEAEETELDAGAFGAIQVESKADDPPAAALKAKAEAGRKPAAPDPPAIDTLPYEAMLQEATTPQQIEAALLKINEVLPVRAPGRAALDKLYYRRCEEMKAKP
;
A
#
# COMPACT_ATOMS: atom_id res chain seq x y z
N MET A 1 -51.32 -36.37 18.24
CA MET A 1 -51.31 -34.89 18.23
C MET A 1 -50.00 -34.45 17.69
N SER A 2 -49.97 -34.17 16.37
CA SER A 2 -48.74 -33.76 15.66
C SER A 2 -48.64 -32.24 15.68
N THR A 3 -47.65 -31.72 16.38
CA THR A 3 -47.34 -30.27 16.41
C THR A 3 -46.57 -29.93 15.17
N GLN A 4 -47.20 -29.34 14.17
CA GLN A 4 -46.57 -28.73 13.02
C GLN A 4 -45.85 -27.48 13.50
N GLN A 5 -44.50 -27.52 13.56
CA GLN A 5 -43.66 -26.33 13.63
C GLN A 5 -43.76 -25.59 12.28
N GLN A 6 -44.57 -24.55 12.27
CA GLN A 6 -44.56 -23.56 11.20
C GLN A 6 -43.22 -22.79 11.27
N THR A 7 -42.34 -23.13 10.38
CA THR A 7 -41.14 -22.30 10.12
C THR A 7 -41.61 -20.95 9.58
N ALA A 8 -41.57 -19.92 10.41
CA ALA A 8 -41.86 -18.55 10.01
C ALA A 8 -40.85 -18.13 8.93
N ILE A 9 -41.31 -18.05 7.67
CA ILE A 9 -40.55 -17.49 6.57
C ILE A 9 -40.32 -16.03 6.94
N ALA A 10 -39.07 -15.67 7.29
CA ALA A 10 -38.67 -14.31 7.59
C ALA A 10 -39.05 -13.42 6.37
N LYS A 11 -39.89 -12.39 6.60
CA LYS A 11 -40.26 -11.42 5.56
C LYS A 11 -38.97 -10.78 5.02
N VAL A 12 -38.65 -11.06 3.77
CA VAL A 12 -37.52 -10.45 3.06
C VAL A 12 -37.79 -8.96 2.94
N ASP A 13 -36.85 -8.12 3.36
CA ASP A 13 -36.94 -6.67 3.24
C ASP A 13 -37.14 -6.32 1.74
N PRO A 14 -38.14 -5.50 1.39
CA PRO A 14 -38.39 -5.08 0.00
C PRO A 14 -37.15 -4.46 -0.68
N ARG A 15 -36.31 -3.77 0.09
CA ARG A 15 -35.05 -3.19 -0.39
C ARG A 15 -34.04 -4.27 -0.77
N GLN A 16 -33.98 -5.35 -0.01
CA GLN A 16 -33.11 -6.50 -0.32
C GLN A 16 -33.60 -7.24 -1.58
N ALA A 17 -34.91 -7.38 -1.77
CA ALA A 17 -35.49 -7.94 -2.99
C ALA A 17 -35.12 -7.10 -4.23
N SER A 18 -35.30 -5.76 -4.14
CA SER A 18 -34.93 -4.83 -5.22
C SER A 18 -33.44 -4.84 -5.54
N LEU A 19 -32.57 -4.96 -4.53
CA LEU A 19 -31.12 -5.11 -4.73
C LEU A 19 -30.77 -6.43 -5.42
N LYS A 20 -31.45 -7.51 -5.07
CA LYS A 20 -31.29 -8.82 -5.72
C LYS A 20 -31.66 -8.74 -7.22
N ASP A 21 -32.75 -8.09 -7.55
CA ASP A 21 -33.19 -7.90 -8.95
C ASP A 21 -32.17 -7.05 -9.74
N LEU A 22 -31.59 -6.02 -9.12
CA LEU A 22 -30.53 -5.24 -9.73
C LEU A 22 -29.29 -6.09 -10.01
N PHE A 23 -28.89 -6.93 -9.06
CA PHE A 23 -27.75 -7.82 -9.21
C PHE A 23 -27.95 -8.86 -10.31
N GLU A 24 -29.13 -9.45 -10.41
CA GLU A 24 -29.43 -10.39 -11.49
C GLU A 24 -29.35 -9.71 -12.87
N ARG A 25 -29.84 -8.48 -13.01
CA ARG A 25 -29.71 -7.71 -14.26
C ARG A 25 -28.26 -7.34 -14.57
N SER A 26 -27.43 -7.08 -13.55
CA SER A 26 -26.03 -6.69 -13.71
C SER A 26 -25.06 -7.87 -13.77
N ARG A 27 -25.56 -9.10 -13.59
CA ARG A 27 -24.75 -10.33 -13.51
C ARG A 27 -23.83 -10.52 -14.72
N GLY A 28 -24.35 -10.25 -15.94
CA GLY A 28 -23.57 -10.34 -17.17
C GLY A 28 -22.39 -9.38 -17.20
N ALA A 29 -22.61 -8.12 -16.79
CA ALA A 29 -21.56 -7.10 -16.71
C ALA A 29 -20.50 -7.46 -15.67
N ILE A 30 -20.92 -7.95 -14.50
CA ILE A 30 -20.00 -8.42 -13.47
C ILE A 30 -19.16 -9.59 -13.97
N ALA A 31 -19.78 -10.56 -14.67
CA ALA A 31 -19.09 -11.74 -15.20
C ALA A 31 -17.99 -11.40 -16.21
N GLN A 32 -18.11 -10.28 -16.93
CA GLN A 32 -17.08 -9.82 -17.89
C GLN A 32 -15.82 -9.27 -17.23
N VAL A 33 -15.90 -8.76 -16.00
CA VAL A 33 -14.79 -8.11 -15.31
C VAL A 33 -14.16 -8.98 -14.22
N VAL A 34 -14.83 -10.05 -13.81
CA VAL A 34 -14.36 -10.95 -12.76
C VAL A 34 -13.18 -11.79 -13.26
N PRO A 35 -12.04 -11.83 -12.53
CA PRO A 35 -10.91 -12.71 -12.82
C PRO A 35 -11.31 -14.20 -12.75
N ARG A 36 -10.55 -15.07 -13.45
CA ARG A 36 -10.85 -16.51 -13.59
C ARG A 36 -11.04 -17.30 -12.28
N HIS A 37 -10.46 -16.83 -11.18
CA HIS A 37 -10.51 -17.51 -9.87
C HIS A 37 -11.80 -17.24 -9.09
N LEU A 38 -12.64 -16.30 -9.55
CA LEU A 38 -13.93 -15.98 -8.95
C LEU A 38 -15.07 -16.09 -9.97
N THR A 39 -16.29 -16.12 -9.48
CA THR A 39 -17.50 -16.10 -10.30
C THR A 39 -18.40 -14.94 -9.87
N ALA A 40 -19.15 -14.37 -10.84
CA ALA A 40 -20.12 -13.33 -10.56
C ALA A 40 -21.14 -13.79 -9.50
N ASP A 41 -21.62 -15.03 -9.59
CA ASP A 41 -22.58 -15.61 -8.64
C ASP A 41 -22.07 -15.60 -7.21
N ARG A 42 -20.78 -15.92 -7.03
CA ARG A 42 -20.16 -15.91 -5.69
C ARG A 42 -20.09 -14.51 -5.13
N ILE A 43 -19.64 -13.53 -5.93
CA ILE A 43 -19.57 -12.12 -5.51
C ILE A 43 -20.95 -11.61 -5.11
N LEU A 44 -21.97 -11.86 -5.93
CA LEU A 44 -23.34 -11.44 -5.65
C LEU A 44 -23.91 -12.08 -4.37
N LYS A 45 -23.72 -13.38 -4.19
CA LYS A 45 -24.15 -14.09 -2.97
C LYS A 45 -23.45 -13.56 -1.70
N VAL A 46 -22.13 -13.33 -1.77
CA VAL A 46 -21.36 -12.78 -0.65
C VAL A 46 -21.82 -11.36 -0.33
N THR A 47 -22.07 -10.53 -1.34
CA THR A 47 -22.60 -9.17 -1.17
C THR A 47 -23.98 -9.18 -0.52
N LEU A 48 -24.91 -10.01 -0.98
CA LEU A 48 -26.23 -10.14 -0.34
C LEU A 48 -26.13 -10.61 1.11
N SER A 49 -25.18 -11.50 1.42
CA SER A 49 -24.92 -11.89 2.79
C SER A 49 -24.34 -10.73 3.62
N ALA A 50 -23.50 -9.88 3.02
CA ALA A 50 -22.96 -8.69 3.68
C ALA A 50 -24.06 -7.67 4.00
N THR A 51 -25.02 -7.45 3.10
CA THR A 51 -26.17 -6.55 3.37
C THR A 51 -27.08 -7.08 4.48
N ALA A 52 -27.24 -8.39 4.60
CA ALA A 52 -27.99 -9.00 5.70
C ALA A 52 -27.31 -8.80 7.07
N ARG A 53 -25.95 -8.82 7.09
CA ARG A 53 -25.18 -8.56 8.32
C ARG A 53 -25.05 -7.08 8.67
N THR A 54 -25.12 -6.20 7.67
CA THR A 54 -25.01 -4.76 7.83
C THR A 54 -26.24 -4.08 7.19
N PRO A 55 -27.39 -4.04 7.89
CA PRO A 55 -28.64 -3.49 7.32
C PRO A 55 -28.55 -2.06 6.82
N LYS A 56 -27.64 -1.22 7.40
CA LYS A 56 -27.37 0.13 6.94
C LYS A 56 -26.93 0.22 5.47
N LEU A 57 -26.40 -0.87 4.88
CA LEU A 57 -26.09 -0.92 3.46
C LEU A 57 -27.35 -0.83 2.58
N LEU A 58 -28.50 -1.28 3.07
CA LEU A 58 -29.78 -1.18 2.35
C LEU A 58 -30.34 0.25 2.33
N GLU A 59 -29.77 1.15 3.14
CA GLU A 59 -30.11 2.58 3.12
C GLU A 59 -29.30 3.35 2.05
N CYS A 60 -28.22 2.74 1.54
CA CYS A 60 -27.40 3.33 0.49
C CYS A 60 -28.08 3.29 -0.87
N SER A 61 -27.68 4.21 -1.76
CA SER A 61 -28.16 4.19 -3.14
C SER A 61 -27.76 2.87 -3.82
N GLN A 62 -28.66 2.26 -4.55
CA GLN A 62 -28.39 1.01 -5.26
C GLN A 62 -27.24 1.14 -6.26
N THR A 63 -27.11 2.32 -6.87
CA THR A 63 -26.02 2.63 -7.80
C THR A 63 -24.65 2.56 -7.09
N SER A 64 -24.53 3.15 -5.89
CA SER A 64 -23.27 3.11 -5.14
C SER A 64 -22.91 1.70 -4.67
N ILE A 65 -23.90 0.89 -4.29
CA ILE A 65 -23.67 -0.53 -3.96
C ILE A 65 -23.17 -1.28 -5.19
N LEU A 66 -23.83 -1.11 -6.36
CA LEU A 66 -23.40 -1.77 -7.59
C LEU A 66 -22.00 -1.36 -8.02
N GLN A 67 -21.66 -0.05 -7.93
CA GLN A 67 -20.32 0.46 -8.23
C GLN A 67 -19.28 -0.18 -7.33
N SER A 68 -19.52 -0.24 -6.01
CA SER A 68 -18.63 -0.90 -5.05
C SER A 68 -18.44 -2.39 -5.33
N VAL A 69 -19.50 -3.07 -5.75
CA VAL A 69 -19.43 -4.49 -6.15
C VAL A 69 -18.65 -4.67 -7.45
N MET A 70 -18.82 -3.78 -8.42
CA MET A 70 -18.05 -3.78 -9.68
C MET A 70 -16.55 -3.58 -9.41
N GLN A 71 -16.18 -2.64 -8.56
CA GLN A 71 -14.79 -2.42 -8.15
C GLN A 71 -14.20 -3.68 -7.49
N ALA A 72 -14.92 -4.28 -6.54
CA ALA A 72 -14.49 -5.52 -5.90
C ALA A 72 -14.33 -6.66 -6.91
N ALA A 73 -15.25 -6.77 -7.89
CA ALA A 73 -15.22 -7.75 -8.95
C ALA A 73 -13.98 -7.58 -9.85
N GLN A 74 -13.66 -6.36 -10.27
CA GLN A 74 -12.47 -6.02 -11.07
C GLN A 74 -11.17 -6.42 -10.37
N LEU A 75 -11.08 -6.16 -9.06
CA LEU A 75 -9.94 -6.55 -8.24
C LEU A 75 -9.92 -8.05 -7.91
N GLY A 76 -10.99 -8.77 -8.21
CA GLY A 76 -11.13 -10.16 -7.82
C GLY A 76 -11.16 -10.36 -6.31
N LEU A 77 -11.75 -9.44 -5.56
CA LEU A 77 -11.89 -9.49 -4.11
C LEU A 77 -13.34 -9.75 -3.72
N GLU A 78 -13.57 -10.58 -2.69
CA GLU A 78 -14.91 -10.82 -2.16
C GLU A 78 -15.30 -9.71 -1.18
N PRO A 79 -16.34 -8.88 -1.50
CA PRO A 79 -16.75 -7.80 -0.61
C PRO A 79 -17.53 -8.35 0.59
N GLY A 80 -17.04 -8.10 1.79
CA GLY A 80 -17.67 -8.57 3.04
C GLY A 80 -17.57 -10.07 3.28
N GLY A 81 -16.67 -10.77 2.59
CA GLY A 81 -16.38 -12.18 2.85
C GLY A 81 -15.62 -12.42 4.15
N PRO A 82 -15.53 -13.69 4.61
CA PRO A 82 -14.88 -14.05 5.88
C PRO A 82 -13.36 -13.81 5.86
N LEU A 83 -12.76 -13.73 4.68
CA LEU A 83 -11.32 -13.49 4.52
C LEU A 83 -10.91 -12.05 4.84
N GLY A 84 -11.86 -11.10 4.84
CA GLY A 84 -11.59 -9.69 5.12
C GLY A 84 -10.76 -9.01 4.01
N HIS A 85 -10.90 -9.45 2.75
CA HIS A 85 -10.19 -8.88 1.62
C HIS A 85 -10.75 -7.52 1.20
N ALA A 86 -12.07 -7.35 1.25
CA ALA A 86 -12.75 -6.10 0.96
C ALA A 86 -13.97 -5.94 1.87
N TYR A 87 -14.34 -4.70 2.13
CA TYR A 87 -15.49 -4.34 2.97
C TYR A 87 -16.39 -3.37 2.20
N LEU A 88 -17.70 -3.53 2.38
CA LEU A 88 -18.70 -2.55 1.95
C LEU A 88 -19.06 -1.69 3.17
N VAL A 89 -18.80 -0.41 3.07
CA VAL A 89 -18.99 0.52 4.19
C VAL A 89 -20.03 1.58 3.80
N PRO A 90 -21.16 1.66 4.54
CA PRO A 90 -22.11 2.73 4.34
C PRO A 90 -21.60 4.02 4.98
N PHE A 91 -21.66 5.13 4.27
CA PHE A 91 -21.34 6.44 4.83
C PHE A 91 -22.25 7.51 4.25
N LYS A 92 -22.34 8.64 4.97
CA LYS A 92 -23.17 9.76 4.55
C LYS A 92 -22.32 10.74 3.73
N ASN A 93 -22.70 10.94 2.47
CA ASN A 93 -22.07 11.90 1.58
C ASN A 93 -23.10 12.95 1.15
N LYS A 94 -22.84 14.24 1.43
CA LYS A 94 -23.73 15.38 1.09
C LYS A 94 -25.21 15.14 1.41
N GLY A 95 -25.49 14.43 2.52
CA GLY A 95 -26.85 14.13 2.96
C GLY A 95 -27.43 12.81 2.47
N ALA A 96 -26.88 12.18 1.43
CA ALA A 96 -27.26 10.86 0.93
C ALA A 96 -26.41 9.74 1.55
N MET A 97 -27.02 8.56 1.73
CA MET A 97 -26.29 7.36 2.12
C MET A 97 -25.69 6.69 0.88
N GLU A 98 -24.40 6.50 0.88
CA GLU A 98 -23.64 5.85 -0.18
C GLU A 98 -22.84 4.67 0.36
N CYS A 99 -22.62 3.69 -0.51
CA CYS A 99 -21.76 2.55 -0.22
C CYS A 99 -20.40 2.75 -0.88
N THR A 100 -19.32 2.55 -0.12
CA THR A 100 -17.95 2.54 -0.62
C THR A 100 -17.29 1.19 -0.36
N MET A 101 -16.51 0.72 -1.32
CA MET A 101 -15.70 -0.48 -1.16
C MET A 101 -14.35 -0.10 -0.59
N ILE A 102 -13.99 -0.68 0.56
CA ILE A 102 -12.68 -0.50 1.18
C ILE A 102 -11.89 -1.81 1.09
N VAL A 103 -10.68 -1.74 0.52
CA VAL A 103 -9.79 -2.91 0.48
C VAL A 103 -9.17 -3.12 1.86
N GLY A 104 -9.29 -4.32 2.40
CA GLY A 104 -8.61 -4.71 3.63
C GLY A 104 -7.12 -4.95 3.39
N TYR A 105 -6.28 -4.80 4.44
CA TYR A 105 -4.84 -5.09 4.27
C TYR A 105 -4.56 -6.54 3.82
N LYS A 106 -5.43 -7.49 4.20
CA LYS A 106 -5.36 -8.87 3.70
C LYS A 106 -5.65 -8.95 2.20
N GLY A 107 -6.53 -8.09 1.69
CA GLY A 107 -6.79 -7.95 0.26
C GLY A 107 -5.58 -7.38 -0.48
N LEU A 108 -4.90 -6.38 0.07
CA LEU A 108 -3.67 -5.84 -0.51
C LEU A 108 -2.56 -6.90 -0.56
N ILE A 109 -2.39 -7.68 0.51
CA ILE A 109 -1.43 -8.80 0.55
C ILE A 109 -1.78 -9.87 -0.51
N ASP A 110 -3.06 -10.20 -0.65
CA ASP A 110 -3.52 -11.18 -1.65
C ASP A 110 -3.26 -10.69 -3.08
N LEU A 111 -3.59 -9.43 -3.38
CA LEU A 111 -3.31 -8.80 -4.68
C LEU A 111 -1.79 -8.75 -4.98
N ALA A 112 -0.97 -8.40 -4.00
CA ALA A 112 0.48 -8.41 -4.14
C ALA A 112 1.01 -9.81 -4.47
N ARG A 113 0.53 -10.84 -3.77
CA ARG A 113 0.92 -12.24 -4.03
C ARG A 113 0.48 -12.75 -5.40
N ARG A 114 -0.66 -12.29 -5.91
CA ARG A 114 -1.15 -12.65 -7.26
C ARG A 114 -0.24 -12.17 -8.38
N SER A 115 0.58 -11.13 -8.16
CA SER A 115 1.60 -10.71 -9.11
C SER A 115 2.62 -11.81 -9.41
N GLY A 116 2.71 -12.82 -8.54
CA GLY A 116 3.68 -13.91 -8.65
C GLY A 116 5.12 -13.50 -8.29
N GLN A 117 5.37 -12.23 -8.01
CA GLN A 117 6.69 -11.69 -7.68
C GLN A 117 6.93 -11.57 -6.17
N ILE A 118 5.88 -11.64 -5.36
CA ILE A 118 5.94 -11.48 -3.90
C ILE A 118 5.76 -12.83 -3.23
N ASP A 119 6.75 -13.25 -2.44
CA ASP A 119 6.68 -14.48 -1.65
C ASP A 119 5.88 -14.26 -0.36
N SER A 120 6.17 -13.21 0.39
CA SER A 120 5.46 -12.89 1.62
C SER A 120 5.45 -11.40 1.91
N ILE A 121 4.40 -10.96 2.62
CA ILE A 121 4.32 -9.65 3.28
C ILE A 121 3.93 -9.90 4.72
N GLU A 122 4.70 -9.35 5.65
CA GLU A 122 4.48 -9.46 7.08
C GLU A 122 4.51 -8.06 7.70
N ALA A 123 3.68 -7.82 8.71
CA ALA A 123 3.72 -6.60 9.50
C ALA A 123 3.78 -6.94 10.99
N ARG A 124 4.64 -6.22 11.71
CA ARG A 124 4.88 -6.41 13.15
C ARG A 124 4.83 -5.08 13.87
N ILE A 125 4.37 -5.13 15.11
CA ILE A 125 4.36 -4.02 16.05
C ILE A 125 5.62 -4.09 16.89
N VAL A 126 6.18 -2.94 17.21
CA VAL A 126 7.32 -2.76 18.10
C VAL A 126 6.84 -2.02 19.33
N CYS A 127 7.14 -2.58 20.49
CA CYS A 127 6.80 -2.03 21.80
C CYS A 127 8.03 -1.44 22.51
N GLU A 128 7.80 -0.63 23.55
CA GLU A 128 8.86 0.08 24.29
C GLU A 128 9.95 -0.82 24.86
N ARG A 129 9.61 -2.04 25.26
CA ARG A 129 10.54 -2.99 25.91
C ARG A 129 11.14 -4.00 24.94
N ASP A 130 10.74 -3.96 23.65
CA ASP A 130 11.33 -4.81 22.63
C ASP A 130 12.76 -4.35 22.34
N LYS A 131 13.66 -5.29 22.02
CA LYS A 131 14.94 -4.95 21.42
C LYS A 131 14.72 -4.77 19.93
N PHE A 132 14.82 -3.52 19.48
CA PHE A 132 14.57 -3.18 18.09
C PHE A 132 15.67 -2.31 17.52
N LYS A 133 16.18 -2.71 16.36
CA LYS A 133 17.18 -1.96 15.60
C LYS A 133 16.82 -1.97 14.13
N ILE A 134 16.73 -0.80 13.54
CA ILE A 134 16.55 -0.62 12.12
C ILE A 134 17.57 0.35 11.56
N SER A 135 18.12 0.04 10.39
CA SER A 135 19.03 0.89 9.66
C SER A 135 18.70 0.81 8.17
N TYR A 136 18.57 1.98 7.56
CA TYR A 136 18.37 2.13 6.12
C TYR A 136 19.67 2.55 5.47
N GLY A 137 19.88 2.20 4.22
CA GLY A 137 21.04 2.54 3.43
C GLY A 137 21.24 1.52 2.30
N LEU A 138 22.45 1.39 1.83
CA LEU A 138 22.79 0.37 0.83
C LEU A 138 22.60 -1.06 1.37
N VAL A 139 22.85 -1.24 2.66
CA VAL A 139 22.57 -2.47 3.40
C VAL A 139 21.51 -2.15 4.44
N GLN A 140 20.35 -2.78 4.33
CA GLN A 140 19.28 -2.64 5.31
C GLN A 140 19.48 -3.66 6.43
N VAL A 141 19.38 -3.22 7.68
CA VAL A 141 19.41 -4.08 8.86
C VAL A 141 18.09 -3.92 9.60
N LEU A 142 17.44 -5.02 9.92
CA LEU A 142 16.28 -5.06 10.78
C LEU A 142 16.42 -6.23 11.74
N GLU A 143 16.52 -5.91 13.03
CA GLU A 143 16.59 -6.85 14.14
C GLU A 143 15.45 -6.55 15.09
N HIS A 144 14.65 -7.54 15.45
CA HIS A 144 13.54 -7.39 16.36
C HIS A 144 13.42 -8.63 17.25
N GLU A 145 13.66 -8.43 18.56
CA GLU A 145 13.43 -9.41 19.61
C GLU A 145 12.28 -8.90 20.49
N PRO A 146 11.07 -9.49 20.38
CA PRO A 146 9.95 -9.10 21.23
C PRO A 146 10.23 -9.39 22.71
N PHE A 147 9.81 -8.48 23.57
CA PHE A 147 9.88 -8.69 25.03
C PHE A 147 8.84 -9.72 25.45
N MET A 148 9.31 -10.83 26.09
CA MET A 148 8.48 -11.96 26.45
C MET A 148 8.19 -12.08 27.98
N ASP A 149 8.92 -11.30 28.82
CA ASP A 149 8.84 -11.42 30.28
C ASP A 149 7.82 -10.44 30.88
N GLY A 150 6.56 -10.48 30.42
CA GLY A 150 5.45 -9.67 30.91
C GLY A 150 4.92 -8.66 29.89
N HIS A 151 4.43 -7.50 30.36
CA HIS A 151 3.82 -6.51 29.48
C HIS A 151 4.90 -5.78 28.63
N PRO A 152 4.77 -5.76 27.30
CA PRO A 152 5.83 -5.21 26.42
C PRO A 152 5.90 -3.66 26.41
N GLY A 153 5.00 -2.97 27.08
CA GLY A 153 4.91 -1.51 27.06
C GLY A 153 3.98 -0.98 25.98
N LYS A 154 4.10 0.31 25.68
CA LYS A 154 3.31 0.96 24.63
C LYS A 154 3.90 0.67 23.25
N ILE A 155 3.05 0.78 22.23
CA ILE A 155 3.49 0.67 20.84
C ILE A 155 4.29 1.92 20.48
N VAL A 156 5.51 1.75 20.00
CA VAL A 156 6.44 2.82 19.59
C VAL A 156 6.62 2.90 18.07
N ALA A 157 6.46 1.76 17.39
CA ALA A 157 6.58 1.70 15.93
C ALA A 157 5.80 0.50 15.37
N VAL A 158 5.64 0.48 14.06
CA VAL A 158 5.14 -0.65 13.28
C VAL A 158 6.00 -0.76 12.02
N TYR A 159 6.32 -1.97 11.59
CA TYR A 159 7.05 -2.20 10.36
C TYR A 159 6.44 -3.31 9.52
N ALA A 160 6.72 -3.28 8.23
CA ALA A 160 6.39 -4.34 7.29
C ALA A 160 7.64 -4.80 6.54
N ILE A 161 7.68 -6.09 6.23
CA ILE A 161 8.70 -6.72 5.39
C ILE A 161 7.99 -7.35 4.21
N ALA A 162 8.46 -7.08 3.00
CA ALA A 162 8.05 -7.76 1.78
C ALA A 162 9.22 -8.54 1.20
N ARG A 163 9.06 -9.86 1.03
CA ARG A 163 10.04 -10.70 0.34
C ARG A 163 9.67 -10.81 -1.12
N ILE A 164 10.56 -10.28 -1.96
CA ILE A 164 10.40 -10.23 -3.41
C ILE A 164 11.27 -11.33 -4.01
N LYS A 165 10.75 -12.09 -4.97
CA LYS A 165 11.50 -13.16 -5.66
C LYS A 165 12.74 -12.59 -6.34
N ASN A 166 13.86 -13.25 -6.13
CA ASN A 166 15.15 -12.90 -6.74
C ASN A 166 15.61 -11.45 -6.43
N SER A 167 15.16 -10.86 -5.34
CA SER A 167 15.53 -9.52 -4.91
C SER A 167 15.74 -9.46 -3.40
N LEU A 168 16.35 -8.39 -2.92
CA LEU A 168 16.46 -8.13 -1.49
C LEU A 168 15.07 -7.83 -0.90
N PRO A 169 14.79 -8.27 0.35
CA PRO A 169 13.58 -7.89 1.04
C PRO A 169 13.46 -6.37 1.14
N GLN A 170 12.26 -5.86 0.95
CA GLN A 170 11.94 -4.46 1.24
C GLN A 170 11.38 -4.33 2.64
N VAL A 171 11.78 -3.29 3.32
CA VAL A 171 11.35 -2.98 4.69
C VAL A 171 10.80 -1.56 4.73
N GLU A 172 9.66 -1.39 5.34
CA GLU A 172 9.06 -0.09 5.62
C GLU A 172 8.68 -0.02 7.09
N MET A 173 9.02 1.09 7.77
CA MET A 173 8.70 1.31 9.16
C MET A 173 8.02 2.66 9.35
N MET A 174 7.09 2.71 10.29
CA MET A 174 6.42 3.92 10.74
C MET A 174 6.53 4.05 12.25
N THR A 175 6.90 5.23 12.72
CA THR A 175 6.84 5.55 14.15
C THR A 175 5.39 5.68 14.62
N ARG A 176 5.19 5.62 15.92
CA ARG A 176 3.88 5.84 16.54
C ARG A 176 3.28 7.17 16.08
N ASP A 177 4.05 8.25 16.07
CA ASP A 177 3.57 9.59 15.68
C ASP A 177 3.12 9.64 14.22
N GLN A 178 3.80 8.93 13.32
CA GLN A 178 3.40 8.82 11.92
C GLN A 178 2.07 8.05 11.75
N VAL A 179 1.86 7.01 12.55
CA VAL A 179 0.59 6.27 12.55
C VAL A 179 -0.53 7.13 13.13
N ASP A 180 -0.27 7.86 14.22
CA ASP A 180 -1.25 8.76 14.85
C ASP A 180 -1.64 9.92 13.91
N ALA A 181 -0.71 10.44 13.12
CA ALA A 181 -1.01 11.44 12.10
C ALA A 181 -1.98 10.91 11.03
N ILE A 182 -1.81 9.65 10.58
CA ILE A 182 -2.74 9.02 9.63
C ILE A 182 -4.08 8.72 10.31
N MET A 183 -4.08 8.28 11.56
CA MET A 183 -5.30 8.09 12.33
C MET A 183 -6.11 9.40 12.42
N ALA A 184 -5.45 10.52 12.69
CA ALA A 184 -6.11 11.83 12.79
C ALA A 184 -6.79 12.28 11.48
N MET A 185 -6.29 11.88 10.32
CA MET A 185 -6.91 12.15 9.01
C MET A 185 -8.08 11.21 8.69
N SER A 186 -8.25 10.13 9.46
CA SER A 186 -9.33 9.16 9.23
C SER A 186 -10.69 9.73 9.61
N LYS A 187 -11.72 9.49 8.80
CA LYS A 187 -13.13 9.84 9.10
C LYS A 187 -13.64 9.23 10.42
N THR A 188 -12.98 8.19 10.93
CA THR A 188 -13.35 7.47 12.16
C THR A 188 -12.44 7.82 13.34
N ALA A 189 -11.54 8.79 13.20
CA ALA A 189 -10.55 9.15 14.24
C ALA A 189 -11.17 9.51 15.60
N GLY A 190 -12.30 10.20 15.60
CA GLY A 190 -13.01 10.63 16.82
C GLY A 190 -14.05 9.64 17.35
N ASN A 191 -14.26 8.51 16.69
CA ASN A 191 -15.28 7.55 17.08
C ASN A 191 -14.70 6.55 18.10
N GLN A 192 -15.20 6.57 19.34
CA GLN A 192 -14.76 5.68 20.40
C GLN A 192 -15.04 4.19 20.10
N ASP A 193 -16.07 3.90 19.30
CA ASP A 193 -16.40 2.55 18.82
C ASP A 193 -15.80 2.26 17.44
N GLY A 194 -14.92 3.15 16.96
CA GLY A 194 -14.28 3.03 15.67
C GLY A 194 -13.13 2.02 15.65
N PRO A 195 -12.71 1.57 14.45
CA PRO A 195 -11.66 0.57 14.32
C PRO A 195 -10.31 1.03 14.91
N TRP A 196 -10.01 2.32 14.92
CA TRP A 196 -8.80 2.86 15.52
C TRP A 196 -8.81 2.77 17.06
N ALA A 197 -9.98 2.96 17.69
CA ALA A 197 -10.10 2.86 19.14
C ALA A 197 -10.11 1.39 19.62
N MET A 198 -10.82 0.52 18.89
CA MET A 198 -11.04 -0.87 19.28
C MET A 198 -9.89 -1.81 18.86
N HIS A 199 -9.22 -1.52 17.74
CA HIS A 199 -8.25 -2.39 17.08
C HIS A 199 -7.05 -1.61 16.55
N PHE A 200 -6.42 -0.78 17.41
CA PHE A 200 -5.29 0.06 17.02
C PHE A 200 -4.17 -0.75 16.35
N ASP A 201 -3.83 -1.91 16.90
CA ASP A 201 -2.78 -2.79 16.40
C ASP A 201 -3.00 -3.21 14.95
N GLU A 202 -4.23 -3.61 14.63
CA GLU A 202 -4.58 -4.04 13.28
C GLU A 202 -4.62 -2.87 12.30
N MET A 203 -5.04 -1.69 12.77
CA MET A 203 -5.03 -0.47 11.96
C MET A 203 -3.61 0.02 11.70
N ALA A 204 -2.71 -0.08 12.68
CA ALA A 204 -1.29 0.23 12.51
C ALA A 204 -0.62 -0.72 11.49
N ARG A 205 -0.89 -2.04 11.60
CA ARG A 205 -0.43 -3.03 10.61
C ARG A 205 -1.00 -2.74 9.22
N LYS A 206 -2.29 -2.42 9.11
CA LYS A 206 -2.90 -2.01 7.84
C LYS A 206 -2.17 -0.84 7.22
N THR A 207 -1.85 0.17 8.02
CA THR A 207 -1.22 1.40 7.56
C THR A 207 0.17 1.17 6.98
N VAL A 208 1.01 0.40 7.67
CA VAL A 208 2.36 0.10 7.17
C VAL A 208 2.35 -0.87 5.98
N VAL A 209 1.44 -1.85 5.95
CA VAL A 209 1.27 -2.73 4.77
C VAL A 209 0.86 -1.93 3.55
N ARG A 210 -0.06 -0.99 3.69
CA ARG A 210 -0.44 -0.08 2.60
C ARG A 210 0.75 0.75 2.12
N ARG A 211 1.56 1.25 3.04
CA ARG A 211 2.73 2.05 2.72
C ARG A 211 3.79 1.26 1.95
N ILE A 212 4.12 0.05 2.39
CA ILE A 212 5.11 -0.80 1.69
C ILE A 212 4.61 -1.23 0.30
N CYS A 213 3.30 -1.46 0.14
CA CYS A 213 2.73 -1.85 -1.16
C CYS A 213 3.03 -0.85 -2.27
N LYS A 214 3.25 0.44 -1.97
CA LYS A 214 3.61 1.47 -2.96
C LYS A 214 4.99 1.25 -3.60
N TYR A 215 5.86 0.49 -2.95
CA TYR A 215 7.23 0.19 -3.42
C TYR A 215 7.37 -1.20 -4.03
N LEU A 216 6.31 -2.00 -3.99
CA LEU A 216 6.34 -3.36 -4.53
C LEU A 216 6.10 -3.37 -6.03
N PRO A 217 6.53 -4.43 -6.75
CA PRO A 217 6.13 -4.65 -8.13
C PRO A 217 4.60 -4.73 -8.20
N LEU A 218 4.00 -3.73 -8.84
CA LEU A 218 2.54 -3.59 -8.89
C LEU A 218 1.98 -4.43 -10.04
N SER A 219 0.99 -5.28 -9.76
CA SER A 219 0.02 -5.67 -10.79
C SER A 219 -0.96 -4.51 -11.02
N VAL A 220 -1.63 -4.49 -12.18
CA VAL A 220 -2.62 -3.44 -12.49
C VAL A 220 -3.71 -3.38 -11.41
N GLU A 221 -4.14 -4.55 -10.92
CA GLU A 221 -5.15 -4.67 -9.87
C GLU A 221 -4.66 -4.09 -8.54
N LEU A 222 -3.39 -4.33 -8.17
CA LEU A 222 -2.82 -3.79 -6.94
C LEU A 222 -2.68 -2.26 -7.02
N ALA A 223 -2.22 -1.73 -8.17
CA ALA A 223 -2.14 -0.29 -8.40
C ALA A 223 -3.51 0.38 -8.27
N THR A 224 -4.53 -0.17 -8.93
CA THR A 224 -5.92 0.32 -8.85
C THR A 224 -6.47 0.26 -7.41
N ALA A 225 -6.15 -0.79 -6.65
CA ALA A 225 -6.58 -0.92 -5.27
C ALA A 225 -5.96 0.15 -4.35
N ILE A 226 -4.68 0.47 -4.55
CA ILE A 226 -3.97 1.51 -3.78
C ILE A 226 -4.54 2.89 -4.13
N GLU A 227 -4.75 3.19 -5.41
CA GLU A 227 -5.32 4.46 -5.89
C GLU A 227 -6.75 4.69 -5.37
N ALA A 228 -7.60 3.66 -5.40
CA ALA A 228 -8.95 3.73 -4.85
C ALA A 228 -8.95 4.10 -3.36
N GLU A 229 -8.05 3.53 -2.57
CA GLU A 229 -7.92 3.86 -1.15
C GLU A 229 -7.34 5.27 -0.89
N GLU A 230 -6.45 5.78 -1.77
CA GLU A 230 -5.94 7.16 -1.67
C GLU A 230 -7.05 8.17 -1.89
N THR A 231 -7.87 7.98 -2.92
CA THR A 231 -9.01 8.84 -3.22
C THR A 231 -9.99 8.93 -2.04
N GLU A 232 -10.16 7.84 -1.27
CA GLU A 232 -11.01 7.85 -0.08
C GLU A 232 -10.41 8.63 1.10
N LEU A 233 -9.10 8.60 1.28
CA LEU A 233 -8.41 9.42 2.30
C LEU A 233 -8.47 10.89 1.92
N ASP A 234 -8.21 11.22 0.66
CA ASP A 234 -8.23 12.60 0.15
C ASP A 234 -9.66 13.19 0.17
N ALA A 235 -10.69 12.43 -0.16
CA ALA A 235 -12.07 12.86 -0.02
C ALA A 235 -12.45 13.19 1.45
N GLY A 236 -11.71 12.68 2.42
CA GLY A 236 -11.82 13.07 3.84
C GLY A 236 -11.06 14.34 4.19
N ALA A 237 -9.91 14.60 3.54
CA ALA A 237 -9.05 15.74 3.82
C ALA A 237 -9.38 16.99 2.96
N PHE A 238 -9.88 16.80 1.74
CA PHE A 238 -10.16 17.86 0.78
C PHE A 238 -11.63 18.35 0.76
N GLY A 239 -12.45 17.92 1.70
CA GLY A 239 -13.81 18.51 1.87
C GLY A 239 -13.83 20.01 2.19
N ALA A 240 -12.68 20.68 2.27
CA ALA A 240 -12.54 22.11 2.59
C ALA A 240 -11.92 22.96 1.47
N ILE A 241 -11.50 22.38 0.35
CA ILE A 241 -11.00 23.19 -0.78
C ILE A 241 -11.94 22.96 -1.97
N GLN A 242 -12.90 23.89 -2.12
CA GLN A 242 -13.64 24.02 -3.36
C GLN A 242 -12.67 24.50 -4.43
N VAL A 243 -12.21 23.60 -5.30
CA VAL A 243 -11.64 24.00 -6.57
C VAL A 243 -12.81 24.39 -7.47
N GLU A 244 -13.14 25.68 -7.52
CA GLU A 244 -13.90 26.23 -8.62
C GLU A 244 -13.11 25.97 -9.89
N SER A 245 -13.51 24.96 -10.65
CA SER A 245 -13.07 24.79 -12.03
C SER A 245 -13.71 25.88 -12.87
N LYS A 246 -13.08 27.05 -12.93
CA LYS A 246 -13.27 27.96 -14.06
C LYS A 246 -12.60 27.31 -15.26
N ALA A 247 -13.43 26.93 -16.22
CA ALA A 247 -13.00 26.57 -17.57
C ALA A 247 -12.38 27.80 -18.24
N ASP A 248 -11.08 27.95 -18.11
CA ASP A 248 -10.22 28.79 -18.96
C ASP A 248 -8.81 28.23 -18.85
N ASP A 249 -8.54 27.16 -19.60
CA ASP A 249 -7.20 26.65 -19.81
C ASP A 249 -6.43 27.60 -20.76
N PRO A 250 -5.34 28.23 -20.31
CA PRO A 250 -4.46 28.95 -21.22
C PRO A 250 -3.70 27.96 -22.12
N PRO A 251 -3.46 28.29 -23.39
CA PRO A 251 -2.82 27.37 -24.36
C PRO A 251 -1.41 26.96 -23.90
N ALA A 252 -1.02 25.73 -24.21
CA ALA A 252 0.20 25.03 -23.77
C ALA A 252 1.53 25.81 -23.95
N ALA A 253 1.54 26.89 -24.74
CA ALA A 253 2.68 27.79 -24.92
C ALA A 253 2.97 28.68 -23.69
N ALA A 254 1.94 29.00 -22.85
CA ALA A 254 2.12 29.84 -21.66
C ALA A 254 2.73 29.06 -20.48
N LEU A 255 2.58 27.74 -20.45
CA LEU A 255 3.19 26.87 -19.44
C LEU A 255 4.70 26.70 -19.65
N LYS A 256 5.18 26.69 -20.91
CA LYS A 256 6.62 26.65 -21.20
C LYS A 256 7.34 27.93 -20.79
N ALA A 257 6.76 29.08 -21.03
CA ALA A 257 7.35 30.39 -20.70
C ALA A 257 7.47 30.60 -19.17
N LYS A 258 6.51 30.05 -18.35
CA LYS A 258 6.56 30.13 -16.89
C LYS A 258 7.58 29.15 -16.28
N ALA A 259 7.85 28.02 -16.94
CA ALA A 259 8.86 27.05 -16.50
C ALA A 259 10.29 27.57 -16.72
N GLU A 260 10.50 28.41 -17.75
CA GLU A 260 11.81 29.01 -18.02
C GLU A 260 12.12 30.23 -17.16
N ALA A 261 11.11 30.98 -16.73
CA ALA A 261 11.30 32.18 -15.88
C ALA A 261 11.59 31.87 -14.40
N GLY A 262 11.37 30.61 -13.95
CA GLY A 262 11.59 30.17 -12.55
C GLY A 262 12.91 29.45 -12.32
N ARG A 263 13.77 29.27 -13.31
CA ARG A 263 15.08 28.65 -13.13
C ARG A 263 16.04 29.64 -12.46
N LYS A 264 16.27 29.45 -11.16
CA LYS A 264 17.48 29.97 -10.52
C LYS A 264 18.69 29.44 -11.30
N PRO A 265 19.72 30.26 -11.56
CA PRO A 265 20.95 29.77 -12.16
C PRO A 265 21.48 28.59 -11.36
N ALA A 266 21.76 27.49 -12.06
CA ALA A 266 22.38 26.31 -11.46
C ALA A 266 23.67 26.73 -10.77
N ALA A 267 23.90 26.26 -9.55
CA ALA A 267 25.19 26.37 -8.89
C ALA A 267 26.26 25.79 -9.83
N PRO A 268 27.47 26.39 -9.91
CA PRO A 268 28.52 25.88 -10.77
C PRO A 268 28.79 24.41 -10.40
N ASP A 269 28.97 23.57 -11.43
CA ASP A 269 29.32 22.17 -11.23
C ASP A 269 30.55 22.06 -10.34
N PRO A 270 30.56 21.13 -9.37
CA PRO A 270 31.74 20.91 -8.55
C PRO A 270 32.93 20.57 -9.46
N PRO A 271 34.16 21.02 -9.10
CA PRO A 271 35.34 20.77 -9.92
C PRO A 271 35.48 19.27 -10.20
N ALA A 272 35.79 18.91 -11.44
CA ALA A 272 36.00 17.51 -11.83
C ALA A 272 37.16 16.93 -11.00
N ILE A 273 36.85 15.95 -10.16
CA ILE A 273 37.87 15.24 -9.36
C ILE A 273 38.47 14.18 -10.28
N ASP A 274 39.82 14.12 -10.32
CA ASP A 274 40.53 13.11 -11.09
C ASP A 274 40.25 11.70 -10.51
N THR A 275 39.65 10.82 -11.33
CA THR A 275 39.27 9.45 -10.94
C THR A 275 40.39 8.44 -11.21
N LEU A 276 41.41 8.79 -11.98
CA LEU A 276 42.50 7.88 -12.39
C LEU A 276 43.25 7.21 -11.21
N PRO A 277 43.57 7.90 -10.11
CA PRO A 277 44.22 7.25 -8.98
C PRO A 277 43.38 6.15 -8.33
N TYR A 278 42.07 6.34 -8.30
CA TYR A 278 41.13 5.37 -7.69
C TYR A 278 40.84 4.17 -8.61
N GLU A 279 40.85 4.39 -9.93
CA GLU A 279 40.76 3.32 -10.91
C GLU A 279 42.01 2.41 -10.83
N ALA A 280 43.19 2.97 -10.72
CA ALA A 280 44.43 2.24 -10.54
C ALA A 280 44.40 1.40 -9.24
N MET A 281 43.95 1.98 -8.12
CA MET A 281 43.84 1.26 -6.84
C MET A 281 42.89 0.06 -6.92
N LEU A 282 41.77 0.17 -7.63
CA LEU A 282 40.84 -0.94 -7.82
C LEU A 282 41.39 -2.00 -8.78
N GLN A 283 42.16 -1.61 -9.81
CA GLN A 283 42.78 -2.53 -10.77
C GLN A 283 43.94 -3.34 -10.14
N GLU A 284 44.74 -2.69 -9.32
CA GLU A 284 45.93 -3.31 -8.67
C GLU A 284 45.58 -4.16 -7.45
N ALA A 285 44.36 -4.02 -6.90
CA ALA A 285 43.92 -4.80 -5.75
C ALA A 285 43.91 -6.29 -6.06
N THR A 286 44.66 -7.08 -5.26
CA THR A 286 44.81 -8.53 -5.39
C THR A 286 44.05 -9.31 -4.32
N THR A 287 43.58 -8.66 -3.28
CA THR A 287 42.81 -9.26 -2.18
C THR A 287 41.48 -8.56 -1.95
N PRO A 288 40.45 -9.26 -1.43
CA PRO A 288 39.18 -8.63 -1.09
C PRO A 288 39.32 -7.44 -0.13
N GLN A 289 40.22 -7.52 0.83
CA GLN A 289 40.48 -6.45 1.80
C GLN A 289 41.05 -5.19 1.13
N GLN A 290 41.88 -5.31 0.09
CA GLN A 290 42.38 -4.18 -0.67
C GLN A 290 41.30 -3.51 -1.52
N ILE A 291 40.35 -4.28 -2.05
CA ILE A 291 39.20 -3.75 -2.78
C ILE A 291 38.28 -2.93 -1.85
N GLU A 292 38.02 -3.43 -0.64
CA GLU A 292 37.24 -2.70 0.36
C GLU A 292 37.94 -1.43 0.83
N ALA A 293 39.25 -1.47 1.05
CA ALA A 293 40.05 -0.31 1.42
C ALA A 293 40.04 0.77 0.32
N ALA A 294 40.08 0.37 -0.96
CA ALA A 294 39.94 1.28 -2.09
C ALA A 294 38.55 1.93 -2.11
N LEU A 295 37.49 1.17 -1.87
CA LEU A 295 36.12 1.69 -1.80
C LEU A 295 35.94 2.72 -0.67
N LEU A 296 36.52 2.48 0.50
CA LEU A 296 36.48 3.41 1.62
C LEU A 296 37.13 4.77 1.25
N LYS A 297 38.29 4.76 0.62
CA LYS A 297 38.96 5.96 0.14
C LYS A 297 38.16 6.71 -0.93
N ILE A 298 37.53 5.97 -1.86
CA ILE A 298 36.64 6.53 -2.87
C ILE A 298 35.45 7.23 -2.21
N ASN A 299 34.86 6.63 -1.15
CA ASN A 299 33.73 7.17 -0.43
C ASN A 299 34.08 8.44 0.37
N GLU A 300 35.29 8.55 0.87
CA GLU A 300 35.77 9.74 1.60
C GLU A 300 35.92 10.95 0.68
N VAL A 301 36.35 10.74 -0.57
CA VAL A 301 36.73 11.84 -1.48
C VAL A 301 35.68 12.15 -2.53
N LEU A 302 34.97 11.13 -3.04
CA LEU A 302 33.98 11.26 -4.12
C LEU A 302 32.56 11.04 -3.62
N PRO A 303 31.74 12.09 -3.53
CA PRO A 303 30.30 11.95 -3.25
C PRO A 303 29.60 11.04 -4.28
N VAL A 304 28.54 10.36 -3.88
CA VAL A 304 27.81 9.40 -4.72
C VAL A 304 27.31 9.99 -6.05
N ARG A 305 27.11 11.31 -6.10
CA ARG A 305 26.66 12.05 -7.32
C ARG A 305 27.80 12.74 -8.07
N ALA A 306 29.05 12.51 -7.71
CA ALA A 306 30.18 13.14 -8.38
C ALA A 306 30.35 12.60 -9.81
N PRO A 307 30.77 13.45 -10.78
CA PRO A 307 31.13 12.98 -12.11
C PRO A 307 32.23 11.91 -12.02
N GLY A 308 32.08 10.80 -12.77
CA GLY A 308 33.03 9.67 -12.76
C GLY A 308 32.77 8.61 -11.66
N ARG A 309 31.98 8.89 -10.61
CA ARG A 309 31.71 7.93 -9.54
C ARG A 309 31.07 6.64 -10.05
N ALA A 310 30.11 6.73 -10.97
CA ALA A 310 29.44 5.57 -11.54
C ALA A 310 30.38 4.61 -12.30
N ALA A 311 31.47 5.11 -12.89
CA ALA A 311 32.47 4.28 -13.54
C ALA A 311 33.29 3.48 -12.51
N LEU A 312 33.69 4.12 -11.39
CA LEU A 312 34.40 3.49 -10.30
C LEU A 312 33.55 2.41 -9.60
N ASP A 313 32.28 2.68 -9.38
CA ASP A 313 31.36 1.69 -8.79
C ASP A 313 31.22 0.45 -9.70
N LYS A 314 31.10 0.63 -11.02
CA LYS A 314 31.09 -0.50 -11.97
C LYS A 314 32.39 -1.31 -11.94
N LEU A 315 33.54 -0.65 -11.84
CA LEU A 315 34.84 -1.29 -11.76
C LEU A 315 34.98 -2.07 -10.45
N TYR A 316 34.56 -1.51 -9.33
CA TYR A 316 34.53 -2.16 -8.02
C TYR A 316 33.72 -3.47 -8.07
N TYR A 317 32.47 -3.42 -8.55
CA TYR A 317 31.64 -4.63 -8.64
C TYR A 317 32.25 -5.71 -9.53
N ARG A 318 32.81 -5.33 -10.68
CA ARG A 318 33.51 -6.27 -11.57
C ARG A 318 34.68 -6.97 -10.84
N ARG A 319 35.49 -6.21 -10.12
CA ARG A 319 36.65 -6.77 -9.40
C ARG A 319 36.21 -7.69 -8.26
N CYS A 320 35.11 -7.38 -7.57
CA CYS A 320 34.53 -8.27 -6.57
C CYS A 320 34.05 -9.61 -7.17
N GLU A 321 33.47 -9.60 -8.35
CA GLU A 321 33.06 -10.82 -9.06
C GLU A 321 34.25 -11.64 -9.53
N GLU A 322 35.29 -11.02 -10.09
CA GLU A 322 36.53 -11.68 -10.52
C GLU A 322 37.25 -12.36 -9.35
N MET A 323 37.19 -11.75 -8.16
CA MET A 323 37.81 -12.36 -6.94
C MET A 323 37.00 -13.54 -6.42
N LYS A 324 35.66 -13.53 -6.56
CA LYS A 324 34.81 -14.68 -6.18
C LYS A 324 34.95 -15.86 -7.13
N ALA A 325 35.34 -15.61 -8.39
CA ALA A 325 35.46 -16.62 -9.43
C ALA A 325 36.86 -17.31 -9.46
N LYS A 326 37.82 -16.80 -8.68
CA LYS A 326 39.13 -17.46 -8.53
C LYS A 326 39.06 -18.51 -7.42
N PRO A 327 39.38 -19.79 -7.70
CA PRO A 327 39.35 -20.87 -6.72
C PRO A 327 40.38 -20.69 -5.60
#